data_e5bfe313b29a41cdc16b2cca3f096522
#
_entry.id   e5bfe313b29a41cdc16b2cca3f096522
#
_cell.length_a   1.000
_cell.length_b   1.000
_cell.length_c   1.000
_cell.angle_alpha   90.00
_cell.angle_beta   90.00
_cell.angle_gamma   90.00
#
_symmetry.space_group_name_H-M   'P 1'
#
loop_
_entity.id
_entity.type
_entity.pdbx_description
1 polymer ?
#
loop_
_entity_poly.entity_id
_entity_poly.type
_entity_poly.pdbx_seq_one_letter_code
_entity_poly.pdbx_strand_id
1 'polypeptide(L)'
;LGDVYKRQPVQSAAKALRLLGLLMEAHQPLTLAALSEQTGWPKSTIHGLLSTMRESAVVDQQSDERYCLGVRLFEYGCAVGASWSVSDLAKLHLQHLASVTGPSVFLSMLNRSEVITIEQVQSRAGLRVVSEVGTRLPLHCTSQGKVFLSAMADHEAKRVLSRRTLEPYTPKTLVTWEELFRVMQAARENGYAVEEGEYRFGLCSPSAPVRDSSGAVRYAVGVVGMFDSVRSPAFQRDIDLTCAAAAQISTALGYRA
;
A
#
# COMPACT_ATOMS: atom_id res chain seq x y z
N LEU A 1 -28.87 -1.80 -28.86
CA LEU A 1 -28.82 -0.33 -28.66
C LEU A 1 -28.90 -0.05 -27.18
N GLY A 2 -27.74 0.00 -26.50
CA GLY A 2 -27.60 0.39 -25.11
C GLY A 2 -26.48 1.41 -25.04
N ASP A 3 -26.85 2.69 -24.93
CA ASP A 3 -25.94 3.81 -24.72
C ASP A 3 -25.15 3.58 -23.43
N VAL A 4 -23.87 3.31 -23.57
CA VAL A 4 -22.91 3.37 -22.46
C VAL A 4 -22.68 4.85 -22.16
N TYR A 5 -23.49 5.41 -21.26
CA TYR A 5 -23.21 6.70 -20.65
C TYR A 5 -21.86 6.62 -19.94
N LYS A 6 -20.78 7.05 -20.58
CA LYS A 6 -19.53 7.41 -19.91
C LYS A 6 -19.85 8.55 -18.96
N ARG A 7 -20.16 8.24 -17.68
CA ARG A 7 -20.30 9.24 -16.64
C ARG A 7 -19.01 10.05 -16.57
N GLN A 8 -19.03 11.29 -17.06
CA GLN A 8 -17.91 12.19 -16.89
C GLN A 8 -17.79 12.51 -15.39
N PRO A 9 -16.61 12.39 -14.79
CA PRO A 9 -16.42 12.75 -13.39
C PRO A 9 -16.68 14.26 -13.20
N VAL A 10 -17.26 14.62 -12.07
CA VAL A 10 -17.45 16.03 -11.69
C VAL A 10 -16.08 16.68 -11.55
N GLN A 11 -15.76 17.59 -12.46
CA GLN A 11 -14.40 18.15 -12.57
C GLN A 11 -13.95 18.88 -11.29
N SER A 12 -14.85 19.62 -10.61
CA SER A 12 -14.51 20.30 -9.36
C SER A 12 -14.17 19.33 -8.25
N ALA A 13 -14.89 18.21 -8.11
CA ALA A 13 -14.58 17.16 -7.15
C ALA A 13 -13.24 16.49 -7.45
N ALA A 14 -12.97 16.18 -8.73
CA ALA A 14 -11.70 15.61 -9.14
C ALA A 14 -10.51 16.55 -8.85
N LYS A 15 -10.68 17.84 -9.10
CA LYS A 15 -9.66 18.86 -8.78
C LYS A 15 -9.43 18.99 -7.27
N ALA A 16 -10.49 19.02 -6.46
CA ALA A 16 -10.36 19.07 -5.01
C ALA A 16 -9.58 17.85 -4.46
N LEU A 17 -9.94 16.65 -4.90
CA LEU A 17 -9.20 15.42 -4.53
C LEU A 17 -7.73 15.45 -4.98
N ARG A 18 -7.43 16.03 -6.14
CA ARG A 18 -6.06 16.19 -6.60
C ARG A 18 -5.26 17.13 -5.71
N LEU A 19 -5.85 18.26 -5.25
CA LEU A 19 -5.21 19.17 -4.30
C LEU A 19 -4.91 18.50 -2.97
N LEU A 20 -5.84 17.69 -2.44
CA LEU A 20 -5.58 16.88 -1.23
C LEU A 20 -4.43 15.91 -1.43
N GLY A 21 -4.34 15.26 -2.59
CA GLY A 21 -3.22 14.39 -2.92
C GLY A 21 -1.87 15.12 -2.88
N LEU A 22 -1.79 16.32 -3.46
CA LEU A 22 -0.57 17.14 -3.45
C LEU A 22 -0.16 17.57 -2.04
N LEU A 23 -1.12 18.00 -1.21
CA LEU A 23 -0.86 18.36 0.19
C LEU A 23 -0.37 17.17 1.01
N MET A 24 -0.87 15.97 0.73
CA MET A 24 -0.43 14.72 1.37
C MET A 24 0.99 14.36 0.93
N GLU A 25 1.28 14.38 -0.38
CA GLU A 25 2.58 14.01 -0.96
C GLU A 25 3.71 14.95 -0.56
N ALA A 26 3.40 16.22 -0.31
CA ALA A 26 4.39 17.23 0.05
C ALA A 26 4.96 17.08 1.47
N HIS A 27 4.27 16.38 2.37
CA HIS A 27 4.62 16.24 3.80
C HIS A 27 4.92 17.58 4.53
N GLN A 28 4.57 18.71 3.92
CA GLN A 28 4.73 20.06 4.44
C GLN A 28 3.67 20.99 3.85
N PRO A 29 3.32 22.09 4.54
CA PRO A 29 2.36 23.04 4.02
C PRO A 29 2.82 23.71 2.72
N LEU A 30 1.92 23.83 1.74
CA LEU A 30 2.18 24.40 0.41
C LEU A 30 1.53 25.76 0.24
N THR A 31 2.20 26.67 -0.49
CA THR A 31 1.64 27.95 -0.90
C THR A 31 0.67 27.78 -2.08
N LEU A 32 -0.24 28.76 -2.25
CA LEU A 32 -1.11 28.82 -3.43
C LEU A 32 -0.30 28.85 -4.75
N ALA A 33 0.86 29.48 -4.75
CA ALA A 33 1.75 29.54 -5.90
C ALA A 33 2.31 28.16 -6.26
N ALA A 34 2.81 27.41 -5.27
CA ALA A 34 3.33 26.05 -5.46
C ALA A 34 2.25 25.10 -5.99
N LEU A 35 1.03 25.18 -5.45
CA LEU A 35 -0.11 24.38 -5.95
C LEU A 35 -0.49 24.75 -7.39
N SER A 36 -0.41 26.04 -7.76
CA SER A 36 -0.65 26.50 -9.12
C SER A 36 0.41 26.00 -10.10
N GLU A 37 1.66 26.01 -9.71
CA GLU A 37 2.78 25.49 -10.52
C GLU A 37 2.65 23.97 -10.74
N GLN A 38 2.37 23.20 -9.68
CA GLN A 38 2.26 21.73 -9.78
C GLN A 38 1.02 21.25 -10.55
N THR A 39 -0.05 22.04 -10.56
CA THR A 39 -1.30 21.66 -11.25
C THR A 39 -1.44 22.27 -12.64
N GLY A 40 -0.76 23.39 -12.90
CA GLY A 40 -0.98 24.23 -14.08
C GLY A 40 -2.33 24.99 -14.05
N TRP A 41 -3.05 25.01 -12.91
CA TRP A 41 -4.35 25.65 -12.82
C TRP A 41 -4.25 27.10 -12.35
N PRO A 42 -5.18 27.98 -12.79
CA PRO A 42 -5.23 29.37 -12.31
C PRO A 42 -5.36 29.44 -10.80
N LYS A 43 -4.64 30.37 -10.18
CA LYS A 43 -4.68 30.60 -8.71
C LYS A 43 -6.10 30.84 -8.20
N SER A 44 -6.95 31.54 -8.96
CA SER A 44 -8.36 31.79 -8.61
C SER A 44 -9.16 30.49 -8.48
N THR A 45 -8.95 29.52 -9.38
CA THR A 45 -9.59 28.20 -9.32
C THR A 45 -9.16 27.43 -8.07
N ILE A 46 -7.85 27.41 -7.80
CA ILE A 46 -7.30 26.71 -6.64
C ILE A 46 -7.80 27.36 -5.35
N HIS A 47 -7.77 28.69 -5.26
CA HIS A 47 -8.24 29.43 -4.10
C HIS A 47 -9.72 29.13 -3.79
N GLY A 48 -10.59 29.13 -4.81
CA GLY A 48 -11.99 28.79 -4.62
C GLY A 48 -12.21 27.36 -4.09
N LEU A 49 -11.45 26.38 -4.62
CA LEU A 49 -11.50 25.00 -4.12
C LEU A 49 -10.98 24.88 -2.69
N LEU A 50 -9.84 25.52 -2.38
CA LEU A 50 -9.26 25.51 -1.04
C LEU A 50 -10.17 26.20 -0.03
N SER A 51 -10.84 27.32 -0.41
CA SER A 51 -11.83 28.00 0.44
C SER A 51 -12.96 27.06 0.84
N THR A 52 -13.57 26.37 -0.12
CA THR A 52 -14.64 25.39 0.13
C THR A 52 -14.15 24.23 1.03
N MET A 53 -12.94 23.74 0.80
CA MET A 53 -12.38 22.66 1.61
C MET A 53 -12.02 23.10 3.02
N ARG A 54 -11.67 24.39 3.22
CA ARG A 54 -11.45 24.98 4.56
C ARG A 54 -12.74 25.09 5.35
N GLU A 55 -13.82 25.53 4.73
CA GLU A 55 -15.15 25.56 5.37
C GLU A 55 -15.57 24.19 5.93
N SER A 56 -15.14 23.12 5.26
CA SER A 56 -15.37 21.73 5.69
C SER A 56 -14.29 21.19 6.62
N ALA A 57 -13.27 21.97 7.00
CA ALA A 57 -12.09 21.56 7.77
C ALA A 57 -11.29 20.40 7.15
N VAL A 58 -11.43 20.16 5.84
CA VAL A 58 -10.69 19.13 5.07
C VAL A 58 -9.29 19.65 4.69
N VAL A 59 -9.15 20.97 4.54
CA VAL A 59 -7.90 21.69 4.39
C VAL A 59 -7.84 22.76 5.49
N ASP A 60 -6.66 23.05 5.97
CA ASP A 60 -6.40 24.16 6.87
C ASP A 60 -5.37 25.11 6.26
N GLN A 61 -5.34 26.37 6.77
CA GLN A 61 -4.39 27.39 6.36
C GLN A 61 -3.64 27.92 7.57
N GLN A 62 -2.32 27.83 7.53
CA GLN A 62 -1.46 28.34 8.59
C GLN A 62 -1.35 29.86 8.57
N SER A 63 -0.79 30.44 9.62
CA SER A 63 -0.59 31.89 9.77
C SER A 63 0.31 32.51 8.70
N ASP A 64 1.15 31.70 8.03
CA ASP A 64 2.01 32.08 6.91
C ASP A 64 1.33 31.88 5.54
N GLU A 65 0.01 31.76 5.51
CA GLU A 65 -0.83 31.57 4.33
C GLU A 65 -0.62 30.24 3.58
N ARG A 66 0.15 29.30 4.11
CA ARG A 66 0.33 27.96 3.54
C ARG A 66 -0.82 27.05 3.89
N TYR A 67 -1.15 26.15 2.96
CA TYR A 67 -2.23 25.18 3.09
C TYR A 67 -1.71 23.81 3.50
N CYS A 68 -2.42 23.14 4.38
CA CYS A 68 -2.14 21.77 4.81
C CYS A 68 -3.44 20.95 4.91
N LEU A 69 -3.29 19.64 5.14
CA LEU A 69 -4.45 18.78 5.40
C LEU A 69 -5.12 19.17 6.72
N GLY A 70 -6.45 19.24 6.71
CA GLY A 70 -7.25 19.64 7.86
C GLY A 70 -7.68 18.45 8.73
N VAL A 71 -8.09 18.75 9.98
CA VAL A 71 -8.44 17.75 11.01
C VAL A 71 -9.60 16.83 10.61
N ARG A 72 -10.50 17.28 9.75
CA ARG A 72 -11.63 16.46 9.27
C ARG A 72 -11.18 15.19 8.55
N LEU A 73 -10.01 15.21 7.90
CA LEU A 73 -9.44 14.01 7.28
C LEU A 73 -9.00 12.97 8.31
N PHE A 74 -8.52 13.41 9.47
CA PHE A 74 -8.25 12.53 10.60
C PHE A 74 -9.53 11.88 11.13
N GLU A 75 -10.62 12.66 11.29
CA GLU A 75 -11.92 12.12 11.70
C GLU A 75 -12.45 11.08 10.70
N TYR A 76 -12.33 11.34 9.39
CA TYR A 76 -12.68 10.36 8.36
C TYR A 76 -11.81 9.12 8.43
N GLY A 77 -10.51 9.29 8.66
CA GLY A 77 -9.58 8.17 8.87
C GLY A 77 -9.96 7.33 10.08
N CYS A 78 -10.31 7.95 11.21
CA CYS A 78 -10.79 7.26 12.42
C CYS A 78 -12.09 6.49 12.15
N ALA A 79 -13.06 7.09 11.45
CA ALA A 79 -14.32 6.45 11.10
C ALA A 79 -14.09 5.23 10.16
N VAL A 80 -13.20 5.35 9.20
CA VAL A 80 -12.77 4.24 8.36
C VAL A 80 -12.05 3.17 9.20
N GLY A 81 -11.11 3.58 10.06
CA GLY A 81 -10.36 2.67 10.95
C GLY A 81 -11.26 1.91 11.92
N ALA A 82 -12.27 2.56 12.47
CA ALA A 82 -13.26 1.91 13.36
C ALA A 82 -14.07 0.79 12.65
N SER A 83 -14.23 0.89 11.33
CA SER A 83 -14.85 -0.17 10.51
C SER A 83 -13.84 -1.26 10.09
N TRP A 84 -12.54 -1.08 10.35
CA TRP A 84 -11.46 -1.99 9.99
C TRP A 84 -10.91 -2.71 11.23
N SER A 85 -11.70 -3.64 11.75
CA SER A 85 -11.28 -4.51 12.85
C SER A 85 -10.02 -5.35 12.58
N VAL A 86 -9.55 -5.38 11.30
CA VAL A 86 -8.38 -6.17 10.90
C VAL A 86 -7.08 -5.70 11.56
N SER A 87 -6.86 -4.39 11.72
CA SER A 87 -5.64 -3.88 12.38
C SER A 87 -5.58 -4.33 13.83
N ASP A 88 -6.68 -4.27 14.56
CA ASP A 88 -6.75 -4.72 15.95
C ASP A 88 -6.57 -6.23 16.07
N LEU A 89 -7.23 -7.01 15.19
CA LEU A 89 -7.09 -8.47 15.14
C LEU A 89 -5.67 -8.90 14.77
N ALA A 90 -5.04 -8.20 13.84
CA ALA A 90 -3.70 -8.55 13.36
C ALA A 90 -2.59 -8.11 14.32
N LYS A 91 -2.81 -7.06 15.11
CA LYS A 91 -1.76 -6.36 15.88
C LYS A 91 -0.91 -7.28 16.75
N LEU A 92 -1.53 -8.16 17.52
CA LEU A 92 -0.81 -9.11 18.38
C LEU A 92 0.05 -10.09 17.56
N HIS A 93 -0.48 -10.57 16.43
CA HIS A 93 0.25 -11.49 15.54
C HIS A 93 1.43 -10.80 14.87
N LEU A 94 1.26 -9.53 14.42
CA LEU A 94 2.34 -8.74 13.82
C LEU A 94 3.44 -8.41 14.85
N GLN A 95 3.06 -8.07 16.09
CA GLN A 95 4.01 -7.82 17.18
C GLN A 95 4.80 -9.08 17.54
N HIS A 96 4.12 -10.22 17.61
CA HIS A 96 4.79 -11.50 17.83
C HIS A 96 5.76 -11.81 16.69
N LEU A 97 5.31 -11.71 15.43
CA LEU A 97 6.14 -11.94 14.26
C LEU A 97 7.39 -11.04 14.29
N ALA A 98 7.24 -9.74 14.52
CA ALA A 98 8.37 -8.81 14.62
C ALA A 98 9.34 -9.17 15.75
N SER A 99 8.82 -9.69 16.89
CA SER A 99 9.67 -10.07 18.03
C SER A 99 10.54 -11.29 17.76
N VAL A 100 10.09 -12.22 16.91
CA VAL A 100 10.80 -13.48 16.62
C VAL A 100 11.64 -13.42 15.34
N THR A 101 11.30 -12.55 14.39
CA THR A 101 12.06 -12.35 13.15
C THR A 101 13.12 -11.25 13.29
N GLY A 102 12.81 -10.19 14.03
CA GLY A 102 13.69 -9.02 14.19
C GLY A 102 13.46 -7.89 13.19
N PRO A 103 13.30 -8.11 11.87
CA PRO A 103 12.98 -7.08 10.88
C PRO A 103 11.62 -6.40 11.07
N SER A 104 11.34 -5.36 10.27
CA SER A 104 10.04 -4.68 10.27
C SER A 104 8.95 -5.55 9.65
N VAL A 105 7.76 -5.54 10.24
CA VAL A 105 6.60 -6.32 9.78
C VAL A 105 5.51 -5.37 9.33
N PHE A 106 4.86 -5.70 8.21
CA PHE A 106 3.82 -4.89 7.59
C PHE A 106 2.58 -5.72 7.31
N LEU A 107 1.41 -5.12 7.56
CA LEU A 107 0.15 -5.57 7.02
C LEU A 107 -0.28 -4.61 5.92
N SER A 108 -0.63 -5.13 4.78
CA SER A 108 -0.99 -4.33 3.60
C SER A 108 -2.28 -4.83 2.98
N MET A 109 -2.95 -3.92 2.26
CA MET A 109 -4.13 -4.23 1.45
C MET A 109 -3.92 -3.81 0.00
N LEU A 110 -4.70 -4.40 -0.89
CA LEU A 110 -4.77 -3.96 -2.28
C LEU A 110 -5.79 -2.84 -2.43
N ASN A 111 -5.39 -1.74 -3.03
CA ASN A 111 -6.31 -0.69 -3.49
C ASN A 111 -6.09 -0.39 -4.97
N ARG A 112 -7.02 -0.83 -5.82
CA ARG A 112 -6.96 -0.71 -7.29
C ARG A 112 -5.72 -1.39 -7.88
N SER A 113 -4.63 -0.65 -8.11
CA SER A 113 -3.37 -1.13 -8.70
C SER A 113 -2.15 -0.85 -7.82
N GLU A 114 -2.36 -0.61 -6.53
CA GLU A 114 -1.31 -0.31 -5.56
C GLU A 114 -1.53 -1.09 -4.26
N VAL A 115 -0.44 -1.43 -3.61
CA VAL A 115 -0.45 -1.94 -2.24
C VAL A 115 -0.48 -0.75 -1.29
N ILE A 116 -1.32 -0.78 -0.26
CA ILE A 116 -1.34 0.22 0.80
C ILE A 116 -0.96 -0.44 2.11
N THR A 117 0.03 0.11 2.80
CA THR A 117 0.37 -0.30 4.17
C THR A 117 -0.73 0.18 5.12
N ILE A 118 -1.33 -0.73 5.89
CA ILE A 118 -2.40 -0.41 6.86
C ILE A 118 -1.97 -0.59 8.31
N GLU A 119 -0.92 -1.38 8.56
CA GLU A 119 -0.32 -1.54 9.89
C GLU A 119 1.18 -1.82 9.75
N GLN A 120 1.96 -1.37 10.73
CA GLN A 120 3.40 -1.59 10.79
C GLN A 120 3.86 -1.87 12.22
N VAL A 121 4.73 -2.86 12.37
CA VAL A 121 5.54 -3.05 13.58
C VAL A 121 6.99 -2.87 13.21
N GLN A 122 7.63 -1.86 13.78
CA GLN A 122 9.02 -1.53 13.47
C GLN A 122 9.99 -2.52 14.12
N SER A 123 11.10 -2.78 13.43
CA SER A 123 12.25 -3.50 13.99
C SER A 123 12.73 -2.85 15.29
N ARG A 124 13.06 -3.70 16.27
CA ARG A 124 13.69 -3.27 17.52
C ARG A 124 15.22 -3.31 17.44
N ALA A 125 15.78 -4.00 16.48
CA ALA A 125 17.23 -4.16 16.30
C ALA A 125 17.61 -3.96 14.82
N GLY A 126 18.67 -3.22 14.56
CA GLY A 126 19.23 -3.05 13.23
C GLY A 126 18.51 -2.03 12.34
N LEU A 127 18.44 -2.34 11.02
CA LEU A 127 17.87 -1.45 10.02
C LEU A 127 16.36 -1.32 10.20
N ARG A 128 15.91 -0.08 10.37
CA ARG A 128 14.49 0.25 10.34
C ARG A 128 14.06 0.54 8.90
N VAL A 129 13.24 -0.32 8.35
CA VAL A 129 12.53 0.01 7.12
C VAL A 129 11.32 0.83 7.54
N VAL A 130 11.37 2.13 7.29
CA VAL A 130 10.26 3.04 7.61
C VAL A 130 9.36 3.10 6.38
N SER A 131 8.14 2.60 6.55
CA SER A 131 7.04 2.81 5.62
C SER A 131 5.85 3.22 6.47
N GLU A 132 5.42 4.45 6.35
CA GLU A 132 4.29 4.95 7.13
C GLU A 132 2.99 4.23 6.75
N VAL A 133 2.07 4.11 7.70
CA VAL A 133 0.70 3.67 7.41
C VAL A 133 0.11 4.62 6.37
N GLY A 134 -0.53 4.07 5.34
CA GLY A 134 -0.99 4.82 4.18
C GLY A 134 0.00 4.90 3.02
N THR A 135 1.26 4.45 3.19
CA THR A 135 2.22 4.40 2.09
C THR A 135 1.72 3.50 0.97
N ARG A 136 1.86 3.99 -0.26
CA ARG A 136 1.52 3.28 -1.49
C ARG A 136 2.76 2.63 -2.08
N LEU A 137 2.66 1.35 -2.38
CA LEU A 137 3.74 0.55 -2.93
C LEU A 137 3.31 -0.06 -4.27
N PRO A 138 4.25 -0.24 -5.22
CA PRO A 138 3.95 -0.87 -6.51
C PRO A 138 3.69 -2.37 -6.36
N LEU A 139 2.81 -2.92 -7.22
CA LEU A 139 2.45 -4.34 -7.21
C LEU A 139 3.57 -5.25 -7.75
N HIS A 140 4.29 -4.82 -8.78
CA HIS A 140 5.17 -5.69 -9.55
C HIS A 140 6.49 -6.03 -8.86
N CYS A 141 6.97 -5.17 -7.95
CA CYS A 141 8.31 -5.28 -7.36
C CYS A 141 8.31 -5.37 -5.83
N THR A 142 7.17 -5.64 -5.21
CA THR A 142 7.05 -5.89 -3.77
C THR A 142 6.48 -7.28 -3.51
N SER A 143 6.91 -7.94 -2.44
CA SER A 143 6.41 -9.27 -2.10
C SER A 143 4.90 -9.26 -1.81
N GLN A 144 4.38 -8.23 -1.10
CA GLN A 144 2.94 -8.06 -0.88
C GLN A 144 2.19 -7.89 -2.20
N GLY A 145 2.75 -7.11 -3.14
CA GLY A 145 2.15 -6.92 -4.46
C GLY A 145 2.06 -8.22 -5.25
N LYS A 146 3.11 -9.04 -5.21
CA LYS A 146 3.13 -10.37 -5.85
C LYS A 146 2.11 -11.32 -5.20
N VAL A 147 1.90 -11.24 -3.89
CA VAL A 147 0.83 -11.99 -3.19
C VAL A 147 -0.54 -11.62 -3.76
N PHE A 148 -0.84 -10.33 -3.91
CA PHE A 148 -2.12 -9.91 -4.49
C PHE A 148 -2.27 -10.31 -5.95
N LEU A 149 -1.22 -10.15 -6.75
CA LEU A 149 -1.22 -10.57 -8.16
C LEU A 149 -1.43 -12.07 -8.30
N SER A 150 -0.78 -12.90 -7.46
CA SER A 150 -0.93 -14.35 -7.48
C SER A 150 -2.34 -14.82 -7.10
N ALA A 151 -3.06 -14.02 -6.32
CA ALA A 151 -4.44 -14.31 -5.92
C ALA A 151 -5.49 -13.96 -7.00
N MET A 152 -5.10 -13.23 -8.04
CA MET A 152 -5.97 -12.85 -9.16
C MET A 152 -5.96 -13.91 -10.26
N ALA A 153 -7.01 -13.93 -11.10
CA ALA A 153 -6.93 -14.62 -12.39
C ALA A 153 -5.91 -13.91 -13.31
N ASP A 154 -5.24 -14.64 -14.19
CA ASP A 154 -4.15 -14.11 -15.03
C ASP A 154 -4.55 -12.90 -15.87
N HIS A 155 -5.74 -12.96 -16.46
CA HIS A 155 -6.29 -11.85 -17.25
C HIS A 155 -6.57 -10.60 -16.41
N GLU A 156 -6.94 -10.78 -15.14
CA GLU A 156 -7.17 -9.68 -14.20
C GLU A 156 -5.86 -9.06 -13.75
N ALA A 157 -4.88 -9.87 -13.36
CA ALA A 157 -3.53 -9.41 -13.01
C ALA A 157 -2.90 -8.62 -14.16
N LYS A 158 -2.98 -9.13 -15.39
CA LYS A 158 -2.50 -8.43 -16.59
C LYS A 158 -3.21 -7.10 -16.79
N ARG A 159 -4.54 -7.05 -16.62
CA ARG A 159 -5.33 -5.80 -16.72
C ARG A 159 -4.96 -4.78 -15.63
N VAL A 160 -4.68 -5.23 -14.41
CA VAL A 160 -4.28 -4.34 -13.31
C VAL A 160 -2.89 -3.75 -13.57
N LEU A 161 -1.94 -4.58 -13.99
CA LEU A 161 -0.57 -4.15 -14.31
C LEU A 161 -0.53 -3.20 -15.51
N SER A 162 -1.35 -3.42 -16.54
CA SER A 162 -1.40 -2.55 -17.74
C SER A 162 -1.91 -1.12 -17.48
N ARG A 163 -2.45 -0.84 -16.29
CA ARG A 163 -2.93 0.50 -15.92
C ARG A 163 -1.80 1.47 -15.54
N ARG A 164 -0.58 0.98 -15.36
CA ARG A 164 0.59 1.75 -14.98
C ARG A 164 1.82 1.24 -15.72
N THR A 165 2.79 2.12 -15.89
CA THR A 165 4.14 1.73 -16.30
C THR A 165 4.78 0.92 -15.17
N LEU A 166 5.43 -0.19 -15.52
CA LEU A 166 6.22 -0.99 -14.58
C LEU A 166 7.59 -0.32 -14.43
N GLU A 167 7.70 0.59 -13.48
CA GLU A 167 8.92 1.37 -13.26
C GLU A 167 10.07 0.48 -12.77
N PRO A 168 11.27 0.55 -13.36
CA PRO A 168 12.45 -0.17 -12.92
C PRO A 168 13.12 0.57 -11.74
N TYR A 169 12.80 0.18 -10.51
CA TYR A 169 13.38 0.78 -9.29
C TYR A 169 14.82 0.34 -9.04
N THR A 170 15.17 -0.87 -9.46
CA THR A 170 16.52 -1.44 -9.38
C THR A 170 16.79 -2.29 -10.62
N PRO A 171 18.06 -2.70 -10.85
CA PRO A 171 18.36 -3.67 -11.92
C PRO A 171 17.68 -5.03 -11.77
N LYS A 172 17.16 -5.36 -10.58
CA LYS A 172 16.43 -6.60 -10.31
C LYS A 172 14.92 -6.48 -10.47
N THR A 173 14.39 -5.28 -10.70
CA THR A 173 12.95 -5.05 -10.86
C THR A 173 12.41 -5.83 -12.05
N LEU A 174 11.38 -6.63 -11.83
CA LEU A 174 10.68 -7.35 -12.89
C LEU A 174 9.75 -6.38 -13.62
N VAL A 175 9.97 -6.18 -14.91
CA VAL A 175 9.21 -5.21 -15.72
C VAL A 175 8.46 -5.83 -16.90
N THR A 176 8.54 -7.16 -17.07
CA THR A 176 7.82 -7.87 -18.12
C THR A 176 6.72 -8.76 -17.54
N TRP A 177 5.66 -8.98 -18.34
CA TRP A 177 4.59 -9.89 -17.96
C TRP A 177 5.09 -11.32 -17.75
N GLU A 178 5.98 -11.78 -18.60
CA GLU A 178 6.51 -13.14 -18.59
C GLU A 178 7.30 -13.45 -17.30
N GLU A 179 8.08 -12.48 -16.81
CA GLU A 179 8.80 -12.59 -15.54
C GLU A 179 7.83 -12.59 -14.35
N LEU A 180 6.90 -11.64 -14.34
CA LEU A 180 5.89 -11.52 -13.30
C LEU A 180 4.99 -12.76 -13.25
N PHE A 181 4.58 -13.27 -14.40
CA PHE A 181 3.76 -14.48 -14.48
C PHE A 181 4.45 -15.68 -13.83
N ARG A 182 5.74 -15.88 -14.08
CA ARG A 182 6.52 -16.97 -13.45
C ARG A 182 6.55 -16.86 -11.92
N VAL A 183 6.79 -15.67 -11.39
CA VAL A 183 6.81 -15.47 -9.92
C VAL A 183 5.43 -15.56 -9.31
N MET A 184 4.36 -15.17 -10.05
CA MET A 184 2.98 -15.35 -9.62
C MET A 184 2.61 -16.84 -9.52
N GLN A 185 3.01 -17.66 -10.50
CA GLN A 185 2.79 -19.12 -10.47
C GLN A 185 3.52 -19.75 -9.28
N ALA A 186 4.80 -19.43 -9.10
CA ALA A 186 5.55 -19.89 -7.93
C ALA A 186 4.90 -19.47 -6.61
N ALA A 187 4.37 -18.25 -6.54
CA ALA A 187 3.68 -17.78 -5.33
C ALA A 187 2.35 -18.52 -5.07
N ARG A 188 1.64 -18.94 -6.11
CA ARG A 188 0.44 -19.80 -5.98
C ARG A 188 0.76 -21.18 -5.44
N GLU A 189 1.82 -21.78 -5.96
CA GLU A 189 2.28 -23.12 -5.56
C GLU A 189 2.84 -23.13 -4.13
N ASN A 190 3.65 -22.13 -3.79
CA ASN A 190 4.33 -22.06 -2.49
C ASN A 190 3.45 -21.47 -1.37
N GLY A 191 2.39 -20.71 -1.70
CA GLY A 191 1.56 -20.01 -0.73
C GLY A 191 2.17 -18.71 -0.18
N TYR A 192 3.28 -18.25 -0.73
CA TYR A 192 3.94 -16.99 -0.38
C TYR A 192 4.66 -16.39 -1.58
N ALA A 193 5.02 -15.12 -1.47
CA ALA A 193 5.86 -14.44 -2.47
C ALA A 193 7.09 -13.82 -1.82
N VAL A 194 8.15 -13.66 -2.61
CA VAL A 194 9.43 -13.08 -2.18
C VAL A 194 9.78 -11.89 -3.07
N GLU A 195 10.38 -10.88 -2.47
CA GLU A 195 11.05 -9.76 -3.13
C GLU A 195 12.53 -9.78 -2.72
N GLU A 196 13.45 -9.68 -3.68
CA GLU A 196 14.90 -9.69 -3.46
C GLU A 196 15.58 -8.48 -4.11
N GLY A 197 15.50 -7.33 -3.45
CA GLY A 197 16.14 -6.11 -3.93
C GLY A 197 15.49 -5.53 -5.20
N GLU A 198 14.21 -5.81 -5.44
CA GLU A 198 13.50 -5.36 -6.64
C GLU A 198 12.93 -3.95 -6.48
N TYR A 199 12.42 -3.62 -5.29
CA TYR A 199 11.90 -2.28 -4.99
C TYR A 199 12.97 -1.37 -4.40
N ARG A 200 13.80 -1.90 -3.49
CA ARG A 200 14.91 -1.18 -2.88
C ARG A 200 16.13 -2.08 -2.81
N PHE A 201 17.25 -1.57 -3.30
CA PHE A 201 18.52 -2.30 -3.27
C PHE A 201 18.86 -2.79 -1.85
N GLY A 202 19.22 -4.06 -1.72
CA GLY A 202 19.63 -4.67 -0.44
C GLY A 202 18.49 -5.08 0.49
N LEU A 203 17.22 -4.74 0.18
CA LEU A 203 16.08 -5.23 0.94
C LEU A 203 15.56 -6.55 0.37
N CYS A 204 15.18 -7.45 1.28
CA CYS A 204 14.46 -8.67 0.94
C CYS A 204 13.21 -8.78 1.80
N SER A 205 12.17 -9.40 1.24
CA SER A 205 10.89 -9.50 1.92
C SER A 205 10.15 -10.78 1.53
N PRO A 206 9.86 -11.71 2.44
CA PRO A 206 8.81 -12.68 2.28
C PRO A 206 7.46 -12.07 2.63
N SER A 207 6.39 -12.48 1.93
CA SER A 207 5.01 -12.11 2.25
C SER A 207 4.04 -13.24 2.00
N ALA A 208 3.02 -13.33 2.84
CA ALA A 208 1.99 -14.36 2.77
C ALA A 208 0.57 -13.75 2.73
N PRO A 209 -0.39 -14.42 2.05
CA PRO A 209 -1.76 -13.95 1.91
C PRO A 209 -2.55 -14.10 3.20
N VAL A 210 -3.33 -13.07 3.52
CA VAL A 210 -4.34 -13.11 4.58
C VAL A 210 -5.72 -13.12 3.93
N ARG A 211 -6.52 -14.15 4.27
CA ARG A 211 -7.83 -14.43 3.68
C ARG A 211 -8.95 -14.02 4.63
N ASP A 212 -10.03 -13.54 4.06
CA ASP A 212 -11.28 -13.32 4.79
C ASP A 212 -12.13 -14.60 4.87
N SER A 213 -13.28 -14.52 5.53
CA SER A 213 -14.23 -15.64 5.68
C SER A 213 -14.74 -16.21 4.36
N SER A 214 -14.63 -15.50 3.25
CA SER A 214 -14.98 -15.98 1.90
C SER A 214 -13.83 -16.71 1.21
N GLY A 215 -12.63 -16.74 1.80
CA GLY A 215 -11.40 -17.27 1.21
C GLY A 215 -10.68 -16.28 0.29
N ALA A 216 -11.21 -15.08 0.09
CA ALA A 216 -10.56 -14.06 -0.73
C ALA A 216 -9.34 -13.47 -0.02
N VAL A 217 -8.25 -13.27 -0.76
CA VAL A 217 -7.05 -12.60 -0.26
C VAL A 217 -7.34 -11.10 -0.16
N ARG A 218 -7.55 -10.62 1.05
CA ARG A 218 -7.84 -9.20 1.35
C ARG A 218 -6.62 -8.44 1.79
N TYR A 219 -5.70 -9.13 2.50
CA TYR A 219 -4.51 -8.49 3.03
C TYR A 219 -3.29 -9.38 2.75
N ALA A 220 -2.10 -8.81 2.97
CA ALA A 220 -0.83 -9.52 2.91
C ALA A 220 0.01 -9.10 4.12
N VAL A 221 0.59 -10.08 4.81
CA VAL A 221 1.61 -9.85 5.84
C VAL A 221 2.98 -10.02 5.20
N GLY A 222 3.91 -9.12 5.49
CA GLY A 222 5.28 -9.21 5.01
C GLY A 222 6.29 -8.82 6.07
N VAL A 223 7.43 -9.47 6.04
CA VAL A 223 8.63 -9.13 6.82
C VAL A 223 9.63 -8.48 5.88
N VAL A 224 10.16 -7.30 6.22
CA VAL A 224 11.09 -6.56 5.36
C VAL A 224 12.37 -6.27 6.11
N GLY A 225 13.49 -6.70 5.56
CA GLY A 225 14.80 -6.51 6.17
C GLY A 225 15.96 -6.69 5.21
N MET A 226 17.18 -6.62 5.73
CA MET A 226 18.40 -7.00 5.00
C MET A 226 18.74 -8.44 5.34
N PHE A 227 18.98 -9.24 4.33
CA PHE A 227 19.38 -10.63 4.46
C PHE A 227 20.57 -10.90 3.53
N ASP A 228 21.47 -11.75 3.95
CA ASP A 228 22.63 -12.15 3.11
C ASP A 228 22.17 -12.83 1.82
N SER A 229 21.08 -13.60 1.90
CA SER A 229 20.49 -14.29 0.76
C SER A 229 19.06 -14.73 1.09
N VAL A 230 18.18 -14.71 0.09
CA VAL A 230 16.83 -15.31 0.18
C VAL A 230 16.86 -16.83 0.36
N ARG A 231 18.04 -17.46 0.18
CA ARG A 231 18.25 -18.89 0.44
C ARG A 231 18.85 -19.16 1.82
N SER A 232 19.15 -18.13 2.61
CA SER A 232 19.70 -18.32 3.95
C SER A 232 18.70 -19.01 4.88
N PRO A 233 19.16 -19.82 5.85
CA PRO A 233 18.27 -20.45 6.83
C PRO A 233 17.43 -19.43 7.61
N ALA A 234 17.98 -18.25 7.87
CA ALA A 234 17.28 -17.17 8.54
C ALA A 234 16.09 -16.68 7.70
N PHE A 235 16.29 -16.44 6.41
CA PHE A 235 15.23 -16.01 5.52
C PHE A 235 14.15 -17.09 5.34
N GLN A 236 14.54 -18.36 5.21
CA GLN A 236 13.59 -19.48 5.12
C GLN A 236 12.72 -19.58 6.38
N ARG A 237 13.32 -19.43 7.56
CA ARG A 237 12.60 -19.36 8.82
C ARG A 237 11.60 -18.21 8.84
N ASP A 238 11.96 -17.04 8.34
CA ASP A 238 11.09 -15.87 8.30
C ASP A 238 9.93 -16.05 7.30
N ILE A 239 10.11 -16.82 6.22
CA ILE A 239 9.02 -17.27 5.35
C ILE A 239 8.01 -18.09 6.16
N ASP A 240 8.46 -19.12 6.86
CA ASP A 240 7.59 -20.02 7.63
C ASP A 240 6.81 -19.26 8.70
N LEU A 241 7.49 -18.37 9.44
CA LEU A 241 6.88 -17.53 10.47
C LEU A 241 5.86 -16.54 9.87
N THR A 242 6.15 -15.98 8.69
CA THR A 242 5.25 -15.07 7.98
C THR A 242 3.99 -15.81 7.52
N CYS A 243 4.13 -17.01 6.97
CA CYS A 243 3.01 -17.86 6.57
C CYS A 243 2.15 -18.26 7.78
N ALA A 244 2.77 -18.62 8.89
CA ALA A 244 2.06 -18.96 10.13
C ALA A 244 1.27 -17.77 10.68
N ALA A 245 1.86 -16.59 10.73
CA ALA A 245 1.18 -15.36 11.16
C ALA A 245 0.00 -15.01 10.25
N ALA A 246 0.18 -15.10 8.92
CA ALA A 246 -0.87 -14.85 7.95
C ALA A 246 -2.05 -15.83 8.10
N ALA A 247 -1.77 -17.11 8.37
CA ALA A 247 -2.80 -18.13 8.64
C ALA A 247 -3.56 -17.84 9.93
N GLN A 248 -2.88 -17.43 11.00
CA GLN A 248 -3.51 -17.05 12.26
C GLN A 248 -4.43 -15.84 12.11
N ILE A 249 -3.98 -14.81 11.41
CA ILE A 249 -4.79 -13.62 11.12
C ILE A 249 -5.99 -14.01 10.25
N SER A 250 -5.81 -14.86 9.24
CA SER A 250 -6.90 -15.35 8.39
C SER A 250 -7.96 -16.10 9.22
N THR A 251 -7.54 -16.96 10.16
CA THR A 251 -8.43 -17.66 11.07
C THR A 251 -9.22 -16.67 11.95
N ALA A 252 -8.56 -15.63 12.48
CA ALA A 252 -9.20 -14.57 13.25
C ALA A 252 -10.23 -13.77 12.42
N LEU A 253 -10.03 -13.68 11.09
CA LEU A 253 -10.99 -13.09 10.15
C LEU A 253 -12.09 -14.06 9.68
N GLY A 254 -12.16 -15.26 10.28
CA GLY A 254 -13.19 -16.26 9.98
C GLY A 254 -12.89 -17.20 8.82
N TYR A 255 -11.68 -17.16 8.26
CA TYR A 255 -11.25 -18.12 7.23
C TYR A 255 -11.11 -19.53 7.86
N ARG A 256 -11.69 -20.50 7.18
CA ARG A 256 -11.55 -21.94 7.51
C ARG A 256 -10.96 -22.62 6.27
N ALA A 257 -9.76 -23.19 6.42
CA ALA A 257 -9.09 -23.95 5.37
C ALA A 257 -9.79 -25.26 5.06
#